data_f2e73b0d82305d3ca0e9abb20fdb1b32
#
_entry.id   f2e73b0d82305d3ca0e9abb20fdb1b32
#
_cell.length_a   1.000
_cell.length_b   1.000
_cell.length_c   1.000
_cell.angle_alpha   90.00
_cell.angle_beta   90.00
_cell.angle_gamma   90.00
#
_symmetry.space_group_name_H-M   'P 1'
#
loop_
_entity.id
_entity.type
_entity.pdbx_description
1 polymer ?
#
loop_
_entity_poly.entity_id
_entity_poly.type
_entity_poly.pdbx_seq_one_letter_code
_entity_poly.pdbx_strand_id
1 'polypeptide(L)'
;MSNKGEIITEERIGFEKSNKALGCLYKEWYELISKQLSEIDGINIELGCGASFIDQINKSIKKTDVFLNSNTDFKLNAMDIGKNFENKISNLILVNVFHHISDPELFLKSAEKSLLIGGRIIMIEPSNNYWSRFIYKLIGHEPFD
;
A
#
# COMPACT_ATOMS: atom_id res chain seq x y z
N MET A 1 0.56 19.76 -15.03
CA MET A 1 -0.19 18.52 -15.32
C MET A 1 -0.47 17.63 -14.09
N SER A 2 -0.06 18.02 -12.87
CA SER A 2 -0.26 17.20 -11.64
C SER A 2 -1.68 17.26 -11.05
N ASN A 3 -2.41 18.30 -11.28
CA ASN A 3 -3.62 18.64 -10.53
C ASN A 3 -4.81 17.65 -10.68
N LYS A 4 -4.96 16.97 -11.81
CA LYS A 4 -6.13 16.11 -12.05
C LYS A 4 -6.04 14.76 -11.30
N GLY A 5 -4.85 14.16 -11.26
CA GLY A 5 -4.63 12.91 -10.53
C GLY A 5 -4.73 13.10 -9.01
N GLU A 6 -4.21 14.22 -8.49
CA GLU A 6 -4.31 14.58 -7.07
C GLU A 6 -5.76 14.82 -6.63
N ILE A 7 -6.55 15.55 -7.44
CA ILE A 7 -7.97 15.82 -7.15
C ILE A 7 -8.78 14.51 -7.11
N ILE A 8 -8.62 13.64 -8.10
CA ILE A 8 -9.31 12.34 -8.14
C ILE A 8 -8.94 11.49 -6.92
N THR A 9 -7.68 11.55 -6.48
CA THR A 9 -7.21 10.83 -5.29
C THR A 9 -7.89 11.33 -4.02
N GLU A 10 -8.03 12.65 -3.84
CA GLU A 10 -8.70 13.23 -2.67
C GLU A 10 -10.19 12.89 -2.61
N GLU A 11 -10.91 12.96 -3.74
CA GLU A 11 -12.32 12.56 -3.81
C GLU A 11 -12.50 11.08 -3.48
N ARG A 12 -11.62 10.21 -3.98
CA ARG A 12 -11.62 8.77 -3.70
C ARG A 12 -11.36 8.52 -2.22
N ILE A 13 -10.36 9.15 -1.63
CA ILE A 13 -10.05 9.07 -0.20
C ILE A 13 -11.27 9.45 0.65
N GLY A 14 -11.93 10.56 0.31
CA GLY A 14 -13.15 11.01 1.00
C GLY A 14 -14.26 9.96 0.94
N PHE A 15 -14.52 9.39 -0.23
CA PHE A 15 -15.52 8.33 -0.41
C PHE A 15 -15.17 7.07 0.39
N GLU A 16 -13.94 6.56 0.27
CA GLU A 16 -13.50 5.35 0.95
C GLU A 16 -13.55 5.50 2.47
N LYS A 17 -13.11 6.65 3.01
CA LYS A 17 -13.17 6.95 4.45
C LYS A 17 -14.59 7.09 4.98
N SER A 18 -15.55 7.50 4.16
CA SER A 18 -16.97 7.58 4.55
C SER A 18 -17.68 6.24 4.51
N ASN A 19 -17.15 5.26 3.80
CA ASN A 19 -17.78 3.94 3.64
C ASN A 19 -17.45 3.03 4.82
N LYS A 20 -18.43 2.83 5.70
CA LYS A 20 -18.27 2.01 6.92
C LYS A 20 -17.90 0.55 6.62
N ALA A 21 -18.42 -0.04 5.55
CA ALA A 21 -18.12 -1.44 5.20
C ALA A 21 -16.65 -1.59 4.78
N LEU A 22 -16.15 -0.67 3.95
CA LEU A 22 -14.73 -0.62 3.61
C LEU A 22 -13.85 -0.38 4.83
N GLY A 23 -14.25 0.53 5.71
CA GLY A 23 -13.53 0.79 6.96
C GLY A 23 -13.38 -0.45 7.85
N CYS A 24 -14.43 -1.27 7.98
CA CYS A 24 -14.36 -2.54 8.71
C CYS A 24 -13.41 -3.53 8.04
N LEU A 25 -13.48 -3.67 6.71
CA LEU A 25 -12.61 -4.57 5.95
C LEU A 25 -11.14 -4.17 6.08
N TYR A 26 -10.82 -2.91 5.87
CA TYR A 26 -9.45 -2.39 6.03
C TYR A 26 -8.94 -2.56 7.46
N LYS A 27 -9.79 -2.38 8.47
CA LYS A 27 -9.41 -2.62 9.86
C LYS A 27 -8.97 -4.06 10.08
N GLU A 28 -9.73 -5.05 9.60
CA GLU A 28 -9.36 -6.47 9.69
C GLU A 28 -8.02 -6.73 8.99
N TRP A 29 -7.80 -6.18 7.79
CA TRP A 29 -6.56 -6.33 7.06
C TRP A 29 -5.36 -5.73 7.81
N TYR A 30 -5.51 -4.54 8.36
CA TYR A 30 -4.42 -3.90 9.12
C TYR A 30 -4.17 -4.58 10.47
N GLU A 31 -5.17 -5.19 11.10
CA GLU A 31 -4.98 -6.05 12.27
C GLU A 31 -4.18 -7.33 11.92
N LEU A 32 -4.42 -7.93 10.74
CA LEU A 32 -3.63 -9.05 10.24
C LEU A 32 -2.20 -8.63 9.94
N ILE A 33 -2.01 -7.51 9.25
CA ILE A 33 -0.69 -6.94 8.96
C ILE A 33 0.08 -6.69 10.26
N SER A 34 -0.55 -6.09 11.26
CA SER A 34 0.09 -5.77 12.54
C SER A 34 0.64 -7.00 13.27
N LYS A 35 -0.02 -8.15 13.13
CA LYS A 35 0.45 -9.43 13.69
C LYS A 35 1.66 -10.02 12.94
N GLN A 36 1.94 -9.53 11.74
CA GLN A 36 3.04 -9.99 10.90
C GLN A 36 4.24 -9.05 10.90
N LEU A 37 4.16 -7.90 11.55
CA LEU A 37 5.28 -6.96 11.61
C LEU A 37 6.50 -7.62 12.26
N SER A 38 7.67 -7.37 11.68
CA SER A 38 8.95 -7.67 12.31
C SER A 38 9.17 -6.69 13.47
N GLU A 39 9.69 -7.18 14.57
CA GLU A 39 10.04 -6.37 15.76
C GLU A 39 11.43 -5.70 15.65
N ILE A 40 12.09 -5.85 14.50
CA ILE A 40 13.40 -5.26 14.25
C ILE A 40 13.26 -3.74 14.25
N ASP A 41 14.16 -3.06 14.96
CA ASP A 41 14.20 -1.61 15.00
C ASP A 41 14.59 -1.02 13.63
N GLY A 42 13.66 -0.32 13.02
CA GLY A 42 13.79 0.25 11.69
C GLY A 42 12.53 0.99 11.26
N ILE A 43 12.51 1.43 10.02
CA ILE A 43 11.40 2.21 9.48
C ILE A 43 10.31 1.26 8.96
N ASN A 44 9.07 1.54 9.33
CA ASN A 44 7.89 0.88 8.78
C ASN A 44 7.26 1.79 7.73
N ILE A 45 7.05 1.29 6.51
CA ILE A 45 6.50 2.06 5.39
C ILE A 45 5.33 1.30 4.76
N GLU A 46 4.23 2.01 4.53
CA GLU A 46 3.16 1.60 3.62
C GLU A 46 3.34 2.32 2.28
N LEU A 47 3.45 1.56 1.20
CA LEU A 47 3.52 2.05 -0.17
C LEU A 47 2.13 2.14 -0.78
N GLY A 48 1.86 3.21 -1.55
CA GLY A 48 0.59 3.39 -2.24
C GLY A 48 -0.58 3.47 -1.27
N CYS A 49 -0.44 4.25 -0.21
CA CYS A 49 -1.37 4.23 0.92
C CYS A 49 -2.81 4.66 0.55
N GLY A 50 -3.01 5.44 -0.51
CA GLY A 50 -4.35 5.91 -0.88
C GLY A 50 -5.14 6.42 0.33
N ALA A 51 -6.30 5.81 0.58
CA ALA A 51 -7.17 6.12 1.72
C ALA A 51 -6.84 5.32 3.00
N SER A 52 -5.62 4.80 3.14
CA SER A 52 -5.20 3.95 4.26
C SER A 52 -5.76 4.39 5.62
N PHE A 53 -6.09 3.40 6.43
CA PHE A 53 -6.55 3.55 7.82
C PHE A 53 -5.51 3.02 8.81
N ILE A 54 -4.29 2.74 8.37
CA ILE A 54 -3.26 2.07 9.16
C ILE A 54 -2.87 2.86 10.42
N ASP A 55 -2.97 4.16 10.38
CA ASP A 55 -2.71 5.06 11.51
C ASP A 55 -3.70 4.89 12.67
N GLN A 56 -4.88 4.30 12.42
CA GLN A 56 -5.82 3.90 13.48
C GLN A 56 -5.33 2.67 14.27
N ILE A 57 -4.49 1.86 13.66
CA ILE A 57 -3.94 0.62 14.24
C ILE A 57 -2.49 0.83 14.70
N ASN A 58 -1.66 1.46 13.88
CA ASN A 58 -0.25 1.69 14.19
C ASN A 58 0.26 3.00 13.57
N LYS A 59 0.40 4.02 14.41
CA LYS A 59 0.88 5.36 14.03
C LYS A 59 2.37 5.42 13.68
N SER A 60 3.13 4.38 13.96
CA SER A 60 4.57 4.36 13.63
C SER A 60 4.85 4.07 12.16
N ILE A 61 3.85 3.58 11.42
CA ILE A 61 3.96 3.25 10.01
C ILE A 61 3.82 4.53 9.18
N LYS A 62 4.83 4.80 8.34
CA LYS A 62 4.83 5.95 7.43
C LYS A 62 4.04 5.65 6.17
N LYS A 63 3.06 6.48 5.88
CA LYS A 63 2.18 6.36 4.71
C LYS A 63 2.77 7.10 3.53
N THR A 64 2.96 6.41 2.41
CA THR A 64 3.56 6.99 1.21
C THR A 64 2.73 6.69 -0.03
N ASP A 65 2.79 7.59 -0.99
CA ASP A 65 2.12 7.43 -2.28
C ASP A 65 2.93 8.13 -3.38
N VAL A 66 2.67 7.81 -4.65
CA VAL A 66 3.23 8.53 -5.81
C VAL A 66 2.63 9.92 -5.95
N PHE A 67 1.45 10.16 -5.38
CA PHE A 67 0.81 11.46 -5.28
C PHE A 67 0.78 11.92 -3.82
N LEU A 68 1.10 13.19 -3.58
CA LEU A 68 0.84 13.82 -2.28
C LEU A 68 -0.67 14.05 -2.14
N ASN A 69 -1.22 13.57 -1.04
CA ASN A 69 -2.61 13.77 -0.68
C ASN A 69 -2.74 14.01 0.84
N SER A 70 -3.92 14.28 1.32
CA SER A 70 -4.18 14.56 2.76
C SER A 70 -3.83 13.41 3.69
N ASN A 71 -3.60 12.20 3.15
CA ASN A 71 -3.33 10.99 3.92
C ASN A 71 -1.86 10.55 3.86
N THR A 72 -1.02 11.13 3.01
CA THR A 72 0.39 10.75 2.86
C THR A 72 1.30 11.53 3.80
N ASP A 73 2.28 10.85 4.40
CA ASP A 73 3.37 11.49 5.13
C ASP A 73 4.40 12.11 4.17
N PHE A 74 4.73 11.39 3.08
CA PHE A 74 5.60 11.91 2.02
C PHE A 74 5.43 11.14 0.70
N LYS A 75 5.84 11.80 -0.39
CA LYS A 75 5.79 11.22 -1.74
C LYS A 75 6.91 10.21 -1.94
N LEU A 76 6.56 9.02 -2.45
CA LEU A 76 7.53 7.97 -2.77
C LEU A 76 7.04 7.11 -3.93
N ASN A 77 7.89 6.91 -4.93
CA ASN A 77 7.69 5.89 -5.94
C ASN A 77 8.24 4.55 -5.41
N ALA A 78 7.43 3.49 -5.49
CA ALA A 78 7.81 2.15 -5.04
C ALA A 78 9.12 1.67 -5.65
N MET A 79 9.39 2.01 -6.92
CA MET A 79 10.61 1.62 -7.63
C MET A 79 11.88 2.24 -7.04
N ASP A 80 11.77 3.37 -6.34
CA ASP A 80 12.89 4.08 -5.74
C ASP A 80 13.15 3.70 -4.27
N ILE A 81 12.41 2.72 -3.72
CA ILE A 81 12.48 2.37 -2.30
C ILE A 81 13.90 1.99 -1.86
N GLY A 82 14.58 1.14 -2.62
CA GLY A 82 15.95 0.71 -2.31
C GLY A 82 16.98 1.85 -2.39
N LYS A 83 16.77 2.82 -3.27
CA LYS A 83 17.63 4.00 -3.40
C LYS A 83 17.47 4.96 -2.20
N ASN A 84 16.23 5.15 -1.75
CA ASN A 84 15.93 6.13 -0.70
C ASN A 84 16.12 5.57 0.72
N PHE A 85 16.00 4.25 0.89
CA PHE A 85 15.95 3.61 2.21
C PHE A 85 16.86 2.37 2.32
N GLU A 86 18.03 2.38 1.69
CA GLU A 86 18.95 1.25 1.71
C GLU A 86 19.25 0.79 3.15
N ASN A 87 18.96 -0.50 3.45
CA ASN A 87 19.13 -1.13 4.77
C ASN A 87 18.51 -0.33 5.94
N LYS A 88 17.28 0.17 5.76
CA LYS A 88 16.61 0.98 6.80
C LYS A 88 15.21 0.50 7.15
N ILE A 89 14.59 -0.34 6.31
CA ILE A 89 13.20 -0.72 6.46
C ILE A 89 13.09 -2.04 7.23
N SER A 90 12.32 -2.03 8.30
CA SER A 90 11.93 -3.24 9.03
C SER A 90 10.67 -3.87 8.46
N ASN A 91 9.68 -3.07 8.04
CA ASN A 91 8.47 -3.58 7.42
C ASN A 91 8.04 -2.72 6.24
N LEU A 92 7.89 -3.35 5.09
CA LEU A 92 7.37 -2.77 3.87
C LEU A 92 5.98 -3.34 3.60
N ILE A 93 4.97 -2.48 3.60
CA ILE A 93 3.56 -2.86 3.57
C ILE A 93 2.94 -2.40 2.25
N LEU A 94 2.19 -3.29 1.59
CA LEU A 94 1.44 -3.00 0.37
C LEU A 94 0.02 -3.56 0.53
N VAL A 95 -0.98 -2.72 0.32
CA VAL A 95 -2.40 -3.12 0.35
C VAL A 95 -3.05 -2.71 -0.95
N ASN A 96 -3.36 -3.68 -1.81
CA ASN A 96 -3.88 -3.45 -3.17
C ASN A 96 -2.98 -2.55 -4.03
N VAL A 97 -1.67 -2.77 -4.00
CA VAL A 97 -0.68 -1.92 -4.69
C VAL A 97 0.21 -2.70 -5.64
N PHE A 98 0.58 -3.93 -5.28
CA PHE A 98 1.57 -4.69 -6.04
C PHE A 98 1.15 -4.95 -7.49
N HIS A 99 -0.13 -5.18 -7.75
CA HIS A 99 -0.67 -5.37 -9.10
C HIS A 99 -0.63 -4.10 -9.99
N HIS A 100 -0.36 -2.93 -9.42
CA HIS A 100 -0.14 -1.69 -10.17
C HIS A 100 1.34 -1.42 -10.48
N ILE A 101 2.25 -2.27 -9.98
CA ILE A 101 3.69 -2.09 -10.19
C ILE A 101 4.06 -2.60 -11.58
N SER A 102 4.57 -1.71 -12.43
CA SER A 102 4.88 -1.99 -13.83
C SER A 102 5.99 -3.02 -14.04
N ASP A 103 6.95 -3.10 -13.12
CA ASP A 103 8.05 -4.07 -13.12
C ASP A 103 8.21 -4.68 -11.72
N PRO A 104 7.43 -5.76 -11.42
CA PRO A 104 7.46 -6.41 -10.12
C PRO A 104 8.83 -6.97 -9.74
N GLU A 105 9.60 -7.48 -10.70
CA GLU A 105 10.93 -8.05 -10.44
C GLU A 105 11.92 -6.96 -10.01
N LEU A 106 11.95 -5.84 -10.73
CA LEU A 106 12.78 -4.70 -10.38
C LEU A 106 12.38 -4.10 -9.04
N PHE A 107 11.07 -4.01 -8.77
CA PHE A 107 10.56 -3.59 -7.46
C PHE A 107 11.06 -4.50 -6.34
N LEU A 108 10.93 -5.83 -6.47
CA LEU A 108 11.37 -6.76 -5.43
C LEU A 108 12.87 -6.67 -5.15
N LYS A 109 13.69 -6.50 -6.19
CA LYS A 109 15.13 -6.23 -6.03
C LYS A 109 15.41 -4.91 -5.31
N SER A 110 14.62 -3.87 -5.59
CA SER A 110 14.72 -2.58 -4.90
C SER A 110 14.27 -2.68 -3.44
N ALA A 111 13.19 -3.41 -3.19
CA ALA A 111 12.67 -3.66 -1.85
C ALA A 111 13.67 -4.47 -1.00
N GLU A 112 14.28 -5.53 -1.56
CA GLU A 112 15.34 -6.31 -0.90
C GLU A 112 16.47 -5.41 -0.40
N LYS A 113 16.96 -4.48 -1.23
CA LYS A 113 17.99 -3.53 -0.85
C LYS A 113 17.59 -2.59 0.27
N SER A 114 16.30 -2.29 0.39
CA SER A 114 15.79 -1.39 1.42
C SER A 114 15.62 -2.06 2.78
N LEU A 115 15.42 -3.37 2.79
CA LEU A 115 15.12 -4.12 4.01
C LEU A 115 16.36 -4.33 4.89
N LEU A 116 16.17 -4.22 6.18
CA LEU A 116 17.09 -4.74 7.19
C LEU A 116 17.09 -6.28 7.16
N ILE A 117 18.18 -6.88 7.64
CA ILE A 117 18.23 -8.34 7.82
C ILE A 117 17.10 -8.76 8.78
N GLY A 118 16.21 -9.64 8.30
CA GLY A 118 15.00 -10.06 9.02
C GLY A 118 13.81 -9.09 8.88
N GLY A 119 13.96 -8.03 8.10
CA GLY A 119 12.84 -7.19 7.68
C GLY A 119 11.85 -7.95 6.79
N ARG A 120 10.64 -7.45 6.65
CA ARG A 120 9.54 -8.14 5.96
C ARG A 120 8.87 -7.27 4.90
N ILE A 121 8.47 -7.91 3.82
CA ILE A 121 7.44 -7.38 2.90
C ILE A 121 6.13 -8.05 3.27
N ILE A 122 5.09 -7.26 3.52
CA ILE A 122 3.75 -7.74 3.90
C ILE A 122 2.78 -7.21 2.87
N MET A 123 2.08 -8.09 2.16
CA MET A 123 1.19 -7.72 1.07
C MET A 123 -0.21 -8.29 1.28
N ILE A 124 -1.21 -7.48 1.01
CA ILE A 124 -2.60 -7.89 0.82
C ILE A 124 -3.00 -7.49 -0.59
N GLU A 125 -3.31 -8.49 -1.41
CA GLU A 125 -3.63 -8.30 -2.82
C GLU A 125 -4.91 -9.02 -3.21
N PRO A 126 -5.64 -8.53 -4.22
CA PRO A 126 -6.83 -9.20 -4.73
C PRO A 126 -6.48 -10.59 -5.24
N SER A 127 -7.27 -11.57 -4.84
CA SER A 127 -7.12 -12.93 -5.37
C SER A 127 -7.63 -12.99 -6.82
N ASN A 128 -6.75 -13.37 -7.76
CA ASN A 128 -7.14 -13.56 -9.17
C ASN A 128 -7.73 -14.96 -9.39
N ASN A 129 -8.87 -15.26 -8.74
CA ASN A 129 -9.63 -16.49 -8.96
C ASN A 129 -10.87 -16.23 -9.83
N TYR A 130 -11.51 -17.32 -10.31
CA TYR A 130 -12.68 -17.23 -11.18
C TYR A 130 -13.83 -16.41 -10.59
N TRP A 131 -13.99 -16.46 -9.26
CA TRP A 131 -15.05 -15.75 -8.55
C TRP A 131 -14.77 -14.26 -8.46
N SER A 132 -13.56 -13.86 -8.12
CA SER A 132 -13.18 -12.45 -8.11
C SER A 132 -13.25 -11.84 -9.50
N ARG A 133 -12.78 -12.54 -10.55
CA ARG A 133 -12.92 -12.09 -11.96
C ARG A 133 -14.39 -11.89 -12.37
N PHE A 134 -15.29 -12.77 -11.94
CA PHE A 134 -16.71 -12.64 -12.19
C PHE A 134 -17.30 -11.40 -11.50
N ILE A 135 -16.99 -11.19 -10.22
CA ILE A 135 -17.45 -10.04 -9.44
C ILE A 135 -16.89 -8.73 -10.02
N TYR A 136 -15.59 -8.65 -10.32
CA TYR A 136 -15.01 -7.44 -10.92
C TYR A 136 -15.60 -7.10 -12.27
N LYS A 137 -15.94 -8.10 -13.09
CA LYS A 137 -16.64 -7.88 -14.35
C LYS A 137 -18.06 -7.33 -14.16
N LEU A 138 -18.76 -7.73 -13.10
CA LEU A 138 -20.10 -7.23 -12.77
C LEU A 138 -20.07 -5.80 -12.21
N ILE A 139 -19.04 -5.45 -11.44
CA ILE A 139 -18.93 -4.15 -10.75
C ILE A 139 -18.26 -3.09 -11.66
N GLY A 140 -17.73 -3.50 -12.82
CA GLY A 140 -17.04 -2.60 -13.76
C GLY A 140 -15.68 -2.11 -13.23
N HIS A 141 -15.03 -2.89 -12.36
CA HIS A 141 -13.67 -2.61 -11.87
C HIS A 141 -12.63 -2.95 -12.94
N GLU A 142 -11.44 -2.39 -12.82
CA GLU A 142 -10.35 -2.52 -13.80
C GLU A 142 -10.12 -3.98 -14.24
N PRO A 143 -9.89 -4.23 -15.54
CA PRO A 143 -9.60 -5.58 -16.02
C PRO A 143 -8.27 -6.08 -15.45
N PHE A 144 -8.23 -7.33 -15.07
CA PHE A 144 -6.98 -8.05 -14.84
C PHE A 144 -6.33 -8.35 -16.20
N ASP A 145 -5.22 -7.74 -16.50
CA ASP A 145 -4.36 -8.11 -17.62
C ASP A 145 -3.51 -9.35 -17.30
#